data_cbf6c9915f95d7489ad4013d28030900
#
_entry.id   cbf6c9915f95d7489ad4013d28030900
#
_cell.length_a   1.000
_cell.length_b   1.000
_cell.length_c   1.000
_cell.angle_alpha   90.00
_cell.angle_beta   90.00
_cell.angle_gamma   90.00
#
_symmetry.space_group_name_H-M   'P 1'
#
loop_
_entity.id
_entity.type
_entity.pdbx_description
1 polymer ?
#
loop_
_entity_poly.entity_id
_entity_poly.type
_entity_poly.pdbx_seq_one_letter_code
_entity_poly.pdbx_strand_id
1 'polypeptide(L)'
;FFTTCPSICPKMNKNMVLIQNKFLGNPNFGIASISIDPEHDTAEVLKEHASVLGATATNWHFLTGDKAYIYNISNKGFNLYSGQNPKIPGGFEHSGLFALVDKKGNIRCRKDDYGNPTIYYDGLEQKGVESLMQDIAILLKE
;
A
#
# COMPACT_ATOMS: atom_id res chain seq x y z
N PHE A 1 -4.27 4.11 -2.84
CA PHE A 1 -4.66 3.75 -4.22
C PHE A 1 -6.11 4.15 -4.48
N PHE A 2 -6.55 4.02 -5.72
CA PHE A 2 -7.97 4.03 -6.10
C PHE A 2 -8.16 3.20 -7.39
N THR A 3 -9.33 2.57 -7.55
CA THR A 3 -9.52 1.55 -8.59
C THR A 3 -9.47 2.10 -10.01
N THR A 4 -9.85 3.36 -10.20
CA THR A 4 -9.84 4.05 -11.51
C THR A 4 -8.54 4.81 -11.81
N CYS A 5 -7.49 4.61 -11.02
CA CYS A 5 -6.20 5.27 -11.24
C CYS A 5 -5.57 4.83 -12.56
N PRO A 6 -5.28 5.77 -13.48
CA PRO A 6 -4.74 5.44 -14.79
C PRO A 6 -3.20 5.38 -14.83
N SER A 7 -2.51 5.70 -13.75
CA SER A 7 -1.06 5.93 -13.75
C SER A 7 -0.28 4.94 -12.88
N ILE A 8 0.02 5.31 -11.64
CA ILE A 8 0.93 4.54 -10.77
C ILE A 8 0.30 3.32 -10.09
N CYS A 9 -1.01 3.34 -9.79
CA CYS A 9 -1.66 2.26 -9.08
C CYS A 9 -1.55 0.90 -9.76
N PRO A 10 -1.70 0.76 -11.09
CA PRO A 10 -1.54 -0.53 -11.75
C PRO A 10 -0.17 -1.16 -11.51
N LYS A 11 0.91 -0.36 -11.58
CA LYS A 11 2.27 -0.83 -11.32
C LYS A 11 2.47 -1.19 -9.85
N MET A 12 2.01 -0.33 -8.93
CA MET A 12 2.06 -0.60 -7.49
C MET A 12 1.30 -1.87 -7.12
N ASN A 13 0.10 -2.04 -7.63
CA ASN A 13 -0.73 -3.21 -7.37
C ASN A 13 -0.08 -4.49 -7.90
N LYS A 14 0.52 -4.45 -9.09
CA LYS A 14 1.28 -5.59 -9.64
C LYS A 14 2.47 -5.94 -8.74
N ASN A 15 3.19 -4.96 -8.25
CA ASN A 15 4.30 -5.17 -7.32
C ASN A 15 3.81 -5.71 -5.97
N MET A 16 2.62 -5.29 -5.51
CA MET A 16 2.01 -5.84 -4.29
C MET A 16 1.63 -7.32 -4.45
N VAL A 17 1.20 -7.75 -5.64
CA VAL A 17 0.97 -9.18 -5.94
C VAL A 17 2.26 -9.98 -5.80
N LEU A 18 3.41 -9.45 -6.24
CA LEU A 18 4.71 -10.12 -6.05
C LEU A 18 5.05 -10.29 -4.57
N ILE A 19 4.78 -9.27 -3.76
CA ILE A 19 4.97 -9.32 -2.30
C ILE A 19 4.02 -10.36 -1.68
N GLN A 20 2.74 -10.33 -2.05
CA GLN A 20 1.76 -11.34 -1.63
C GLN A 20 2.26 -12.76 -1.90
N ASN A 21 2.69 -13.03 -3.13
CA ASN A 21 3.09 -14.36 -3.55
C ASN A 21 4.31 -14.87 -2.77
N LYS A 22 5.24 -13.98 -2.42
CA LYS A 22 6.42 -14.34 -1.61
C LYS A 22 6.06 -14.76 -0.20
N PHE A 23 5.04 -14.17 0.40
CA PHE A 23 4.64 -14.42 1.79
C PHE A 23 3.29 -15.15 1.90
N LEU A 24 2.81 -15.71 0.79
CA LEU A 24 1.54 -16.42 0.74
C LEU A 24 1.51 -17.55 1.77
N GLY A 25 0.42 -17.63 2.54
CA GLY A 25 0.24 -18.64 3.58
C GLY A 25 0.93 -18.34 4.92
N ASN A 26 1.68 -17.24 5.03
CA ASN A 26 2.24 -16.82 6.32
C ASN A 26 1.17 -16.12 7.16
N PRO A 27 0.75 -16.67 8.32
CA PRO A 27 -0.32 -16.12 9.14
C PRO A 27 0.08 -14.81 9.85
N ASN A 28 1.38 -14.50 9.92
CA ASN A 28 1.90 -13.31 10.59
C ASN A 28 2.15 -12.15 9.62
N PHE A 29 1.83 -12.33 8.34
CA PHE A 29 1.96 -11.30 7.30
C PHE A 29 0.57 -10.93 6.78
N GLY A 30 0.33 -9.64 6.57
CA GLY A 30 -0.89 -9.12 5.98
C GLY A 30 -0.65 -7.88 5.15
N ILE A 31 -1.56 -7.58 4.25
CA ILE A 31 -1.53 -6.39 3.41
C ILE A 31 -2.82 -5.61 3.62
N ALA A 32 -2.72 -4.30 3.77
CA ALA A 32 -3.84 -3.38 3.78
C ALA A 32 -3.71 -2.38 2.63
N SER A 33 -4.66 -2.39 1.72
CA SER A 33 -4.78 -1.44 0.62
C SER A 33 -6.00 -0.56 0.86
N ILE A 34 -5.79 0.72 1.12
CA ILE A 34 -6.85 1.66 1.50
C ILE A 34 -7.15 2.57 0.30
N SER A 35 -8.42 2.59 -0.14
CA SER A 35 -8.83 3.49 -1.22
C SER A 35 -8.92 4.93 -0.73
N ILE A 36 -8.46 5.86 -1.58
CA ILE A 36 -8.61 7.32 -1.38
C ILE A 36 -9.83 7.90 -2.11
N ASP A 37 -10.59 7.05 -2.80
CA ASP A 37 -11.85 7.41 -3.48
C ASP A 37 -13.03 6.57 -2.95
N PRO A 38 -13.42 6.73 -1.68
CA PRO A 38 -14.45 5.89 -1.06
C PRO A 38 -15.84 6.11 -1.63
N GLU A 39 -16.07 7.20 -2.35
CA GLU A 39 -17.35 7.48 -3.01
C GLU A 39 -17.58 6.56 -4.22
N HIS A 40 -16.53 6.23 -4.96
CA HIS A 40 -16.56 5.29 -6.08
C HIS A 40 -16.21 3.86 -5.64
N ASP A 41 -15.19 3.71 -4.83
CA ASP A 41 -14.65 2.41 -4.41
C ASP A 41 -15.44 1.82 -3.25
N THR A 42 -16.65 1.34 -3.55
CA THR A 42 -17.48 0.59 -2.59
C THR A 42 -16.87 -0.77 -2.29
N ALA A 43 -17.41 -1.47 -1.29
CA ALA A 43 -16.96 -2.82 -0.94
C ALA A 43 -17.08 -3.79 -2.12
N GLU A 44 -18.12 -3.68 -2.92
CA GLU A 44 -18.34 -4.49 -4.12
C GLU A 44 -17.29 -4.19 -5.20
N VAL A 45 -17.02 -2.91 -5.47
CA VAL A 45 -16.01 -2.47 -6.44
C VAL A 45 -14.63 -2.96 -6.02
N LEU A 46 -14.29 -2.84 -4.74
CA LEU A 46 -13.02 -3.32 -4.20
C LEU A 46 -12.88 -4.85 -4.28
N LYS A 47 -13.95 -5.58 -4.06
CA LYS A 47 -13.97 -7.05 -4.19
C LYS A 47 -13.71 -7.50 -5.62
N GLU A 48 -14.34 -6.85 -6.60
CA GLU A 48 -14.09 -7.11 -8.01
C GLU A 48 -12.66 -6.75 -8.40
N HIS A 49 -12.19 -5.59 -7.98
CA HIS A 49 -10.82 -5.14 -8.21
C HIS A 49 -9.78 -6.14 -7.66
N ALA A 50 -9.96 -6.62 -6.44
CA ALA A 50 -9.11 -7.63 -5.82
C ALA A 50 -9.06 -8.93 -6.63
N SER A 51 -10.23 -9.37 -7.13
CA SER A 51 -10.34 -10.58 -7.97
C SER A 51 -9.58 -10.42 -9.29
N VAL A 52 -9.78 -9.32 -9.99
CA VAL A 52 -9.10 -9.02 -11.27
C VAL A 52 -7.60 -8.88 -11.09
N LEU A 53 -7.17 -8.29 -9.99
CA LEU A 53 -5.75 -8.11 -9.66
C LEU A 53 -5.03 -9.42 -9.32
N GLY A 54 -5.75 -10.45 -8.88
CA GLY A 54 -5.15 -11.67 -8.37
C GLY A 54 -4.76 -11.61 -6.90
N ALA A 55 -5.45 -10.80 -6.11
CA ALA A 55 -5.32 -10.73 -4.67
C ALA A 55 -6.02 -11.93 -4.03
N THR A 56 -5.32 -13.05 -3.91
CA THR A 56 -5.86 -14.33 -3.44
C THR A 56 -5.57 -14.61 -1.96
N ALA A 57 -4.65 -13.85 -1.35
CA ALA A 57 -4.31 -14.03 0.05
C ALA A 57 -5.46 -13.59 0.97
N THR A 58 -5.85 -14.44 1.91
CA THR A 58 -6.93 -14.18 2.86
C THR A 58 -6.61 -13.02 3.82
N ASN A 59 -5.35 -12.69 3.95
CA ASN A 59 -4.82 -11.59 4.78
C ASN A 59 -4.44 -10.34 3.97
N TRP A 60 -4.91 -10.23 2.73
CA TRP A 60 -4.87 -8.98 1.97
C TRP A 60 -6.25 -8.32 1.98
N HIS A 61 -6.35 -7.18 2.64
CA HIS A 61 -7.59 -6.45 2.82
C HIS A 61 -7.61 -5.17 1.98
N PHE A 62 -8.66 -5.01 1.19
CA PHE A 62 -8.98 -3.79 0.46
C PHE A 62 -10.00 -3.01 1.29
N LEU A 63 -9.66 -1.82 1.70
CA LEU A 63 -10.39 -1.04 2.69
C LEU A 63 -10.95 0.24 2.10
N THR A 64 -12.15 0.58 2.51
CA THR A 64 -12.84 1.84 2.23
C THR A 64 -13.54 2.33 3.49
N GLY A 65 -14.08 3.54 3.47
CA GLY A 65 -14.78 4.08 4.63
C GLY A 65 -15.02 5.59 4.52
N ASP A 66 -15.01 6.28 5.65
CA ASP A 66 -15.18 7.73 5.70
C ASP A 66 -13.99 8.46 5.08
N LYS A 67 -14.27 9.35 4.14
CA LYS A 67 -13.26 10.09 3.37
C LYS A 67 -12.34 10.94 4.24
N ALA A 68 -12.91 11.67 5.20
CA ALA A 68 -12.12 12.53 6.08
C ALA A 68 -11.19 11.69 6.97
N TYR A 69 -11.67 10.55 7.45
CA TYR A 69 -10.88 9.62 8.24
C TYR A 69 -9.74 8.99 7.43
N ILE A 70 -10.01 8.56 6.18
CA ILE A 70 -9.01 8.00 5.27
C ILE A 70 -7.89 9.02 5.00
N TYR A 71 -8.26 10.25 4.66
CA TYR A 71 -7.28 11.30 4.41
C TYR A 71 -6.50 11.71 5.66
N ASN A 72 -7.13 11.67 6.83
CA ASN A 72 -6.43 11.89 8.08
C ASN A 72 -5.38 10.80 8.37
N ILE A 73 -5.70 9.54 8.14
CA ILE A 73 -4.75 8.43 8.26
C ILE A 73 -3.56 8.65 7.32
N SER A 74 -3.83 8.92 6.05
CA SER A 74 -2.77 9.11 5.06
C SER A 74 -1.89 10.32 5.37
N ASN A 75 -2.50 11.49 5.53
CA ASN A 75 -1.76 12.75 5.61
C ASN A 75 -1.15 13.01 6.99
N LYS A 76 -1.80 12.57 8.08
CA LYS A 76 -1.32 12.78 9.45
C LYS A 76 -0.77 11.51 10.09
N GLY A 77 -1.42 10.37 9.87
CA GLY A 77 -0.98 9.10 10.45
C GLY A 77 0.31 8.60 9.82
N PHE A 78 0.32 8.48 8.50
CA PHE A 78 1.49 8.04 7.74
C PHE A 78 2.34 9.20 7.19
N ASN A 79 1.89 10.44 7.30
CA ASN A 79 2.54 11.59 6.66
C ASN A 79 2.81 11.35 5.16
N LEU A 80 1.90 10.67 4.48
CA LEU A 80 1.89 10.42 3.04
C LEU A 80 0.75 11.22 2.42
N TYR A 81 1.07 12.13 1.50
CA TYR A 81 0.05 12.97 0.89
C TYR A 81 -0.94 12.14 0.07
N SER A 82 -2.22 12.41 0.28
CA SER A 82 -3.33 11.99 -0.57
C SER A 82 -4.33 13.13 -0.68
N GLY A 83 -4.92 13.32 -1.86
CA GLY A 83 -5.89 14.39 -2.08
C GLY A 83 -6.58 14.31 -3.43
N GLN A 84 -7.64 15.09 -3.58
CA GLN A 84 -8.29 15.31 -4.87
C GLN A 84 -7.54 16.36 -5.67
N ASN A 85 -7.34 16.09 -6.97
CA ASN A 85 -6.78 17.05 -7.92
C ASN A 85 -7.45 16.86 -9.29
N PRO A 86 -8.48 17.65 -9.62
CA PRO A 86 -9.21 17.52 -10.89
C PRO A 86 -8.37 17.84 -12.13
N LYS A 87 -7.16 18.39 -11.94
CA LYS A 87 -6.26 18.76 -13.05
C LYS A 87 -5.42 17.59 -13.57
N ILE A 88 -5.42 16.46 -12.86
CA ILE A 88 -4.67 15.26 -13.27
C ILE A 88 -5.62 14.13 -13.69
N PRO A 89 -5.15 13.21 -14.56
CA PRO A 89 -5.93 12.04 -14.92
C PRO A 89 -6.36 11.22 -13.69
N GLY A 90 -7.65 10.88 -13.60
CA GLY A 90 -8.23 10.15 -12.49
C GLY A 90 -8.70 11.03 -11.32
N GLY A 91 -8.30 12.30 -11.25
CA GLY A 91 -8.83 13.27 -10.28
C GLY A 91 -8.30 13.17 -8.86
N PHE A 92 -7.32 12.28 -8.59
CA PHE A 92 -6.72 12.08 -7.27
C PHE A 92 -5.20 11.93 -7.35
N GLU A 93 -4.53 12.31 -6.27
CA GLU A 93 -3.09 12.15 -6.08
C GLU A 93 -2.80 11.28 -4.85
N HIS A 94 -1.81 10.44 -4.97
CA HIS A 94 -1.16 9.77 -3.83
C HIS A 94 0.30 9.45 -4.16
N SER A 95 1.10 9.12 -3.13
CA SER A 95 2.49 8.72 -3.34
C SER A 95 2.61 7.31 -3.94
N GLY A 96 3.74 7.04 -4.58
CA GLY A 96 4.13 5.71 -5.03
C GLY A 96 4.81 4.86 -3.94
N LEU A 97 4.55 5.13 -2.67
CA LEU A 97 5.29 4.58 -1.54
C LEU A 97 4.49 3.51 -0.79
N PHE A 98 5.20 2.49 -0.28
CA PHE A 98 4.67 1.51 0.65
C PHE A 98 5.20 1.76 2.06
N ALA A 99 4.37 1.52 3.07
CA ALA A 99 4.75 1.54 4.48
C ALA A 99 4.83 0.11 5.03
N LEU A 100 5.83 -0.17 5.85
CA LEU A 100 5.95 -1.40 6.62
C LEU A 100 5.57 -1.11 8.07
N VAL A 101 4.61 -1.87 8.60
CA VAL A 101 4.09 -1.69 9.96
C VAL A 101 4.27 -2.99 10.73
N ASP A 102 4.77 -2.90 11.96
CA ASP A 102 4.94 -4.05 12.84
C ASP A 102 3.65 -4.41 13.61
N LYS A 103 3.68 -5.54 14.30
CA LYS A 103 2.55 -6.04 15.11
C LYS A 103 2.13 -5.13 16.27
N LYS A 104 2.93 -4.11 16.58
CA LYS A 104 2.64 -3.10 17.61
C LYS A 104 2.09 -1.81 17.01
N GLY A 105 1.95 -1.74 15.67
CA GLY A 105 1.47 -0.54 14.97
C GLY A 105 2.56 0.50 14.68
N ASN A 106 3.84 0.17 14.81
CA ASN A 106 4.92 1.09 14.52
C ASN A 106 5.35 0.98 13.06
N ILE A 107 5.59 2.13 12.42
CA ILE A 107 6.24 2.17 11.11
C ILE A 107 7.68 1.73 11.27
N ARG A 108 8.08 0.73 10.47
CA ARG A 108 9.44 0.18 10.48
C ARG A 108 10.16 0.61 9.21
N CYS A 109 11.45 0.89 9.33
CA CYS A 109 12.25 1.35 8.21
C CYS A 109 13.68 0.79 8.28
N ARG A 110 14.35 0.83 7.12
CA ARG A 110 15.80 0.59 7.04
C ARG A 110 16.57 1.90 7.08
N LYS A 111 17.88 1.79 7.22
CA LYS A 111 18.78 2.92 7.00
C LYS A 111 19.42 2.81 5.62
N ASP A 112 19.70 3.96 5.02
CA ASP A 112 20.51 4.04 3.80
C ASP A 112 22.00 3.83 4.11
N ASP A 113 22.83 3.88 3.06
CA ASP A 113 24.29 3.69 3.19
C ASP A 113 24.98 4.77 4.03
N TYR A 114 24.29 5.88 4.29
CA TYR A 114 24.78 7.00 5.11
C TYR A 114 24.21 7.00 6.54
N GLY A 115 23.36 6.01 6.87
CA GLY A 115 22.75 5.87 8.18
C GLY A 115 21.44 6.65 8.37
N ASN A 116 20.91 7.28 7.31
CA ASN A 116 19.62 8.00 7.38
C ASN A 116 18.45 7.02 7.26
N PRO A 117 17.34 7.25 8.00
CA PRO A 117 16.19 6.38 7.91
C PRO A 117 15.47 6.55 6.56
N THR A 118 15.26 5.42 5.85
CA THR A 118 14.41 5.34 4.66
C THR A 118 13.03 4.85 5.12
N ILE A 119 12.15 5.79 5.47
CA ILE A 119 10.90 5.49 6.19
C ILE A 119 9.93 4.67 5.34
N TYR A 120 9.88 4.93 4.03
CA TYR A 120 8.97 4.26 3.11
C TYR A 120 9.74 3.59 1.98
N TYR A 121 9.08 2.64 1.33
CA TYR A 121 9.65 1.87 0.22
C TYR A 121 9.02 2.33 -1.10
N ASP A 122 9.85 2.56 -2.10
CA ASP A 122 9.37 2.87 -3.44
C ASP A 122 8.61 1.67 -4.02
N GLY A 123 7.30 1.83 -4.18
CA GLY A 123 6.41 0.79 -4.71
C GLY A 123 6.43 0.66 -6.23
N LEU A 124 7.11 1.58 -6.92
CA LEU A 124 7.21 1.62 -8.38
C LEU A 124 8.51 1.01 -8.89
N GLU A 125 9.57 1.04 -8.07
CA GLU A 125 10.89 0.59 -8.45
C GLU A 125 11.21 -0.80 -7.87
N GLN A 126 11.84 -1.65 -8.68
CA GLN A 126 12.21 -3.02 -8.29
C GLN A 126 13.04 -3.03 -7.00
N LYS A 127 14.01 -2.13 -6.88
CA LYS A 127 14.88 -2.03 -5.69
C LYS A 127 14.07 -1.74 -4.42
N GLY A 128 13.06 -0.87 -4.50
CA GLY A 128 12.19 -0.56 -3.37
C GLY A 128 11.36 -1.77 -2.94
N VAL A 129 10.78 -2.47 -3.90
CA VAL A 129 10.00 -3.70 -3.66
C VAL A 129 10.85 -4.81 -3.06
N GLU A 130 12.05 -5.05 -3.61
CA GLU A 130 13.00 -6.04 -3.08
C GLU A 130 13.44 -5.70 -1.65
N SER A 131 13.74 -4.43 -1.38
CA SER A 131 14.08 -3.93 -0.06
C SER A 131 12.97 -4.18 0.95
N LEU A 132 11.73 -3.88 0.57
CA LEU A 132 10.56 -4.15 1.41
C LEU A 132 10.41 -5.66 1.71
N MET A 133 10.55 -6.52 0.69
CA MET A 133 10.46 -7.97 0.90
C MET A 133 11.55 -8.50 1.83
N GLN A 134 12.76 -7.96 1.78
CA GLN A 134 13.85 -8.32 2.71
C GLN A 134 13.50 -7.92 4.13
N ASP A 135 13.00 -6.70 4.33
CA ASP A 135 12.69 -6.18 5.66
C ASP A 135 11.44 -6.83 6.27
N ILE A 136 10.44 -7.21 5.46
CA ILE A 136 9.34 -8.08 5.90
C ILE A 136 9.88 -9.41 6.43
N ALA A 137 10.81 -10.04 5.71
CA ALA A 137 11.38 -11.33 6.14
C ALA A 137 12.19 -11.23 7.45
N ILE A 138 12.82 -10.07 7.69
CA ILE A 138 13.50 -9.80 8.97
C ILE A 138 12.47 -9.59 10.08
N LEU A 139 11.47 -8.76 9.83
CA LEU A 139 10.44 -8.41 10.81
C LEU A 139 9.61 -9.63 11.26
N LEU A 140 9.37 -10.57 10.35
CA LEU A 140 8.66 -11.82 10.66
C LEU A 140 9.41 -12.74 11.63
N LYS A 141 10.71 -12.53 11.83
CA LYS A 141 11.54 -13.28 12.79
C LYS A 141 11.57 -12.63 14.18
N GLU A 142 11.10 -11.41 14.29
CA GLU A 142 10.99 -10.71 15.58
C GLU A 142 9.74 -11.19 16.37
#